data_11d05b58c38c129c9a336836d8e64b20
#
_entry.id   11d05b58c38c129c9a336836d8e64b20
#
_cell.length_a   1.000
_cell.length_b   1.000
_cell.length_c   1.000
_cell.angle_alpha   90.00
_cell.angle_beta   90.00
_cell.angle_gamma   90.00
#
_symmetry.space_group_name_H-M   'P 1'
#
loop_
_entity.id
_entity.type
_entity.pdbx_description
1 polymer ?
#
loop_
_entity_poly.entity_id
_entity_poly.type
_entity_poly.pdbx_seq_one_letter_code
_entity_poly.pdbx_strand_id
1 'polypeptide(L)'
;MTPPTMRTWARRGHAPVIRVRGRSQRRFSIAAVTCYRQGERSRLNFRLKRHVDHKRGGRRSFTWTEYRDLLIDVHQQLGAPIVPIWDNLNVHKDARLQAFIDSHDWITSCFLPAYAPHLNPVEGIWSPLRRSSQAYTAFTDPDHMMRTLRQGLRQIQSRSKVIDGCLAGTGLTLTTSRQQSQ
;
A
#
# COMPACT_ATOMS: atom_id res chain seq x y z
N MET A 1 -6.39 1.74 -18.68
CA MET A 1 -6.32 0.63 -17.71
C MET A 1 -7.66 -0.08 -17.77
N THR A 2 -7.65 -1.36 -18.04
CA THR A 2 -8.88 -2.17 -18.06
C THR A 2 -9.28 -2.42 -16.60
N PRO A 3 -10.52 -2.14 -16.18
CA PRO A 3 -10.95 -2.45 -14.84
C PRO A 3 -10.88 -3.98 -14.63
N PRO A 4 -10.63 -4.44 -13.38
CA PRO A 4 -10.66 -5.85 -13.09
C PRO A 4 -12.06 -6.40 -13.40
N THR A 5 -12.11 -7.50 -14.16
CA THR A 5 -13.35 -8.21 -14.43
C THR A 5 -13.79 -8.96 -13.18
N MET A 6 -15.01 -8.74 -12.77
CA MET A 6 -15.61 -9.43 -11.62
C MET A 6 -17.00 -9.95 -12.00
N ARG A 7 -17.49 -10.94 -11.27
CA ARG A 7 -18.88 -11.36 -11.40
C ARG A 7 -19.81 -10.31 -10.81
N THR A 8 -20.88 -9.97 -11.50
CA THR A 8 -21.92 -9.07 -11.02
C THR A 8 -23.30 -9.63 -11.31
N TRP A 9 -24.30 -9.14 -10.60
CA TRP A 9 -25.67 -9.49 -10.85
C TRP A 9 -26.22 -8.68 -12.02
N ALA A 10 -26.86 -9.37 -12.98
CA ALA A 10 -27.53 -8.77 -14.12
C ALA A 10 -28.78 -9.58 -14.45
N ARG A 11 -29.69 -9.02 -15.23
CA ARG A 11 -30.82 -9.78 -15.75
C ARG A 11 -30.31 -10.98 -16.55
N ARG A 12 -30.99 -12.12 -16.41
CA ARG A 12 -30.67 -13.34 -17.17
C ARG A 12 -30.60 -13.02 -18.68
N GLY A 13 -29.51 -13.39 -19.33
CA GLY A 13 -29.27 -13.10 -20.74
C GLY A 13 -28.68 -11.71 -21.05
N HIS A 14 -28.50 -10.82 -20.07
CA HIS A 14 -27.97 -9.48 -20.28
C HIS A 14 -26.64 -9.32 -19.49
N ALA A 15 -25.52 -9.60 -20.14
CA ALA A 15 -24.20 -9.30 -19.58
C ALA A 15 -23.97 -7.77 -19.58
N PRO A 16 -23.61 -7.15 -18.44
CA PRO A 16 -23.30 -5.72 -18.42
C PRO A 16 -22.05 -5.45 -19.24
N VAL A 17 -22.15 -4.56 -20.21
CA VAL A 17 -21.04 -4.15 -21.09
C VAL A 17 -20.48 -2.82 -20.59
N ILE A 18 -19.23 -2.82 -20.15
CA ILE A 18 -18.52 -1.61 -19.78
C ILE A 18 -17.64 -1.20 -20.96
N ARG A 19 -17.94 -0.08 -21.59
CA ARG A 19 -17.12 0.49 -22.65
C ARG A 19 -15.93 1.22 -22.04
N VAL A 20 -14.72 0.70 -22.20
CA VAL A 20 -13.47 1.35 -21.82
C VAL A 20 -12.84 2.04 -23.03
N ARG A 21 -12.50 3.32 -22.90
CA ARG A 21 -11.68 3.98 -23.93
C ARG A 21 -10.29 3.34 -23.94
N GLY A 22 -9.81 3.07 -25.14
CA GLY A 22 -8.63 2.27 -25.43
C GLY A 22 -7.35 2.66 -24.68
N ARG A 23 -6.28 1.93 -24.95
CA ARG A 23 -4.97 1.85 -24.31
C ARG A 23 -4.45 3.18 -23.75
N SER A 24 -4.77 3.49 -22.49
CA SER A 24 -4.03 4.48 -21.73
C SER A 24 -2.81 3.76 -21.12
N GLN A 25 -1.62 4.09 -21.57
CA GLN A 25 -0.35 3.60 -20.98
C GLN A 25 -0.02 4.30 -19.66
N ARG A 26 -0.94 5.08 -19.14
CA ARG A 26 -0.73 5.85 -17.90
C ARG A 26 -0.68 4.91 -16.70
N ARG A 27 0.42 4.98 -15.95
CA ARG A 27 0.69 4.14 -14.79
C ARG A 27 0.63 4.98 -13.53
N PHE A 28 0.26 4.32 -12.44
CA PHE A 28 0.30 4.87 -11.09
C PHE A 28 1.11 3.95 -10.20
N SER A 29 1.85 4.53 -9.27
CA SER A 29 2.46 3.79 -8.17
C SER A 29 1.72 4.13 -6.89
N ILE A 30 1.57 3.13 -6.04
CA ILE A 30 1.02 3.26 -4.69
C ILE A 30 2.10 2.74 -3.74
N ALA A 31 2.52 3.57 -2.80
CA ALA A 31 3.25 3.13 -1.62
C ALA A 31 2.27 3.14 -0.45
N ALA A 32 2.24 2.05 0.31
CA ALA A 32 1.36 1.92 1.47
C ALA A 32 2.11 1.24 2.61
N VAL A 33 1.77 1.64 3.84
CA VAL A 33 2.30 1.08 5.08
C VAL A 33 1.12 0.79 5.99
N THR A 34 1.01 -0.44 6.45
CA THR A 34 0.08 -0.83 7.51
C THR A 34 0.81 -0.80 8.85
N CYS A 35 0.26 -0.09 9.81
CA CYS A 35 0.86 0.10 11.12
C CYS A 35 0.06 -0.67 12.16
N TYR A 36 0.78 -1.45 12.96
CA TYR A 36 0.21 -2.31 14.00
C TYR A 36 0.92 -2.06 15.31
N ARG A 37 0.16 -1.93 16.38
CA ARG A 37 0.66 -1.88 17.75
C ARG A 37 -0.34 -2.57 18.66
N GLN A 38 0.15 -3.36 19.59
CA GLN A 38 -0.73 -4.07 20.51
C GLN A 38 -1.54 -3.09 21.38
N GLY A 39 -2.84 -3.33 21.50
CA GLY A 39 -3.74 -2.46 22.25
C GLY A 39 -4.14 -1.17 21.52
N GLU A 40 -3.62 -0.93 20.32
CA GLU A 40 -3.95 0.24 19.54
C GLU A 40 -4.70 -0.13 18.25
N ARG A 41 -5.41 0.86 17.72
CA ARG A 41 -6.08 0.75 16.43
C ARG A 41 -5.05 0.69 15.31
N SER A 42 -5.14 -0.32 14.45
CA SER A 42 -4.31 -0.42 13.24
C SER A 42 -4.60 0.73 12.27
N ARG A 43 -3.56 1.19 11.59
CA ARG A 43 -3.61 2.34 10.68
C ARG A 43 -3.04 1.97 9.31
N LEU A 44 -3.48 2.69 8.29
CA LEU A 44 -2.96 2.62 6.93
C LEU A 44 -2.46 3.99 6.53
N ASN A 45 -1.20 4.10 6.14
CA ASN A 45 -0.63 5.29 5.51
C ASN A 45 -0.32 4.98 4.06
N PHE A 46 -0.52 5.95 3.16
CA PHE A 46 -0.28 5.73 1.75
C PHE A 46 0.10 7.00 1.00
N ARG A 47 0.83 6.80 -0.08
CA ARG A 47 1.14 7.83 -1.08
C ARG A 47 0.79 7.34 -2.47
N LEU A 48 0.27 8.23 -3.29
CA LEU A 48 -0.08 7.97 -4.68
C LEU A 48 0.82 8.82 -5.58
N LYS A 49 1.41 8.20 -6.60
CA LYS A 49 2.23 8.86 -7.59
C LYS A 49 1.71 8.58 -8.98
N ARG A 50 1.39 9.65 -9.72
CA ARG A 50 1.07 9.57 -11.15
C ARG A 50 2.37 9.57 -11.95
N HIS A 51 2.50 8.65 -12.89
CA HIS A 51 3.58 8.68 -13.85
C HIS A 51 3.20 9.64 -14.98
N VAL A 52 3.97 10.68 -15.14
CA VAL A 52 3.86 11.57 -16.29
C VAL A 52 4.72 10.97 -17.39
N ASP A 53 4.16 10.77 -18.58
CA ASP A 53 4.92 10.32 -19.75
C ASP A 53 5.88 11.42 -20.18
N HIS A 54 7.04 11.44 -19.57
CA HIS A 54 8.16 12.20 -20.11
C HIS A 54 8.84 11.35 -21.18
N LYS A 55 8.91 11.86 -22.40
CA LYS A 55 9.70 11.29 -23.52
C LYS A 55 11.18 11.09 -23.19
N ARG A 56 11.64 11.49 -22.00
CA ARG A 56 13.00 11.35 -21.47
C ARG A 56 12.97 10.71 -20.08
N GLY A 57 13.22 9.42 -19.98
CA GLY A 57 13.84 8.69 -18.86
C GLY A 57 13.39 8.94 -17.41
N GLY A 58 12.25 9.55 -17.14
CA GLY A 58 11.79 9.83 -15.78
C GLY A 58 11.57 8.54 -14.97
N ARG A 59 12.03 8.50 -13.72
CA ARG A 59 11.82 7.38 -12.79
C ARG A 59 10.34 7.11 -12.60
N ARG A 60 9.92 5.88 -12.89
CA ARG A 60 8.52 5.44 -12.86
C ARG A 60 8.08 4.90 -11.49
N SER A 61 8.96 4.84 -10.50
CA SER A 61 8.70 4.31 -9.15
C SER A 61 8.96 5.38 -8.08
N PHE A 62 8.58 5.09 -6.86
CA PHE A 62 8.98 5.90 -5.71
C PHE A 62 10.49 5.90 -5.53
N THR A 63 11.04 7.03 -5.11
CA THR A 63 12.45 7.23 -4.77
C THR A 63 12.69 6.95 -3.30
N TRP A 64 13.95 6.79 -2.90
CA TRP A 64 14.32 6.64 -1.50
C TRP A 64 13.89 7.85 -0.64
N THR A 65 13.91 9.06 -1.19
CA THR A 65 13.44 10.26 -0.49
C THR A 65 11.94 10.23 -0.21
N GLU A 66 11.13 9.72 -1.16
CA GLU A 66 9.69 9.60 -0.98
C GLU A 66 9.34 8.54 0.08
N TYR A 67 10.15 7.47 0.19
CA TYR A 67 10.01 6.48 1.27
C TYR A 67 10.47 7.03 2.60
N ARG A 68 11.60 7.75 2.66
CA ARG A 68 12.05 8.47 3.86
C ARG A 68 10.93 9.37 4.40
N ASP A 69 10.37 10.20 3.53
CA ASP A 69 9.31 11.15 3.92
C ASP A 69 8.03 10.42 4.36
N LEU A 70 7.72 9.25 3.78
CA LEU A 70 6.62 8.41 4.24
C LEU A 70 6.88 7.85 5.66
N LEU A 71 8.10 7.44 5.95
CA LEU A 71 8.48 6.95 7.28
C LEU A 71 8.42 8.06 8.35
N ILE A 72 8.88 9.26 8.00
CA ILE A 72 8.77 10.45 8.87
C ILE A 72 7.29 10.74 9.18
N ASP A 73 6.43 10.77 8.16
CA ASP A 73 4.99 10.97 8.34
C ASP A 73 4.38 9.91 9.28
N VAL A 74 4.76 8.64 9.08
CA VAL A 74 4.29 7.53 9.92
C VAL A 74 4.74 7.71 11.36
N HIS A 75 6.03 8.00 11.59
CA HIS A 75 6.57 8.24 12.93
C HIS A 75 5.85 9.39 13.64
N GLN A 76 5.67 10.52 12.96
CA GLN A 76 4.98 11.69 13.52
C GLN A 76 3.51 11.39 13.86
N GLN A 77 2.80 10.63 13.01
CA GLN A 77 1.41 10.26 13.27
C GLN A 77 1.24 9.25 14.41
N LEU A 78 2.23 8.38 14.62
CA LEU A 78 2.19 7.39 15.68
C LEU A 78 2.71 7.94 17.00
N GLY A 79 3.57 8.96 16.96
CA GLY A 79 4.24 9.53 18.15
C GLY A 79 5.11 8.51 18.89
N ALA A 80 5.66 7.51 18.18
CA ALA A 80 6.39 6.40 18.77
C ALA A 80 7.48 5.88 17.82
N PRO A 81 8.54 5.21 18.32
CA PRO A 81 9.48 4.50 17.47
C PRO A 81 8.80 3.48 16.55
N ILE A 82 9.35 3.29 15.38
CA ILE A 82 8.79 2.39 14.36
C ILE A 82 9.80 1.33 13.92
N VAL A 83 9.27 0.16 13.57
CA VAL A 83 10.04 -0.93 12.95
C VAL A 83 9.42 -1.22 11.58
N PRO A 84 9.88 -0.56 10.51
CA PRO A 84 9.43 -0.88 9.16
C PRO A 84 9.91 -2.27 8.77
N ILE A 85 8.94 -3.08 8.31
CA ILE A 85 9.19 -4.40 7.75
C ILE A 85 9.07 -4.28 6.24
N TRP A 86 10.18 -4.45 5.54
CA TRP A 86 10.29 -4.25 4.11
C TRP A 86 10.20 -5.55 3.30
N ASP A 87 9.56 -5.49 2.15
CA ASP A 87 9.85 -6.43 1.08
C ASP A 87 11.25 -6.17 0.49
N ASN A 88 11.72 -7.06 -0.38
CA ASN A 88 13.06 -6.96 -0.97
C ASN A 88 13.14 -6.02 -2.19
N LEU A 89 12.29 -4.99 -2.28
CA LEU A 89 12.35 -4.03 -3.36
C LEU A 89 13.67 -3.24 -3.32
N ASN A 90 14.32 -3.05 -4.48
CA ASN A 90 15.64 -2.43 -4.55
C ASN A 90 15.71 -1.03 -3.90
N VAL A 91 14.62 -0.25 -3.96
CA VAL A 91 14.59 1.07 -3.34
C VAL A 91 14.64 1.01 -1.81
N HIS A 92 14.14 -0.07 -1.20
CA HIS A 92 14.23 -0.28 0.25
C HIS A 92 15.67 -0.61 0.71
N LYS A 93 16.49 -1.10 -0.21
CA LYS A 93 17.94 -1.38 -0.01
C LYS A 93 18.83 -0.23 -0.47
N ASP A 94 18.28 0.92 -0.86
CA ASP A 94 19.09 2.10 -1.27
C ASP A 94 19.95 2.55 -0.09
N ALA A 95 21.25 2.64 -0.30
CA ALA A 95 22.23 2.96 0.77
C ALA A 95 21.91 4.28 1.48
N ARG A 96 21.34 5.26 0.77
CA ARG A 96 20.93 6.55 1.34
C ARG A 96 19.73 6.42 2.27
N LEU A 97 18.79 5.51 1.96
CA LEU A 97 17.66 5.22 2.84
C LEU A 97 18.14 4.48 4.09
N GLN A 98 19.04 3.51 3.93
CA GLN A 98 19.63 2.79 5.07
C GLN A 98 20.45 3.73 5.95
N ALA A 99 21.28 4.59 5.39
CA ALA A 99 22.03 5.60 6.14
C ALA A 99 21.12 6.56 6.91
N PHE A 100 19.97 6.94 6.32
CA PHE A 100 18.96 7.71 7.03
C PHE A 100 18.40 6.92 8.22
N ILE A 101 18.05 5.65 8.04
CA ILE A 101 17.53 4.79 9.11
C ILE A 101 18.58 4.65 10.23
N ASP A 102 19.82 4.33 9.89
CA ASP A 102 20.90 4.10 10.82
C ASP A 102 21.26 5.37 11.63
N SER A 103 20.95 6.56 11.11
CA SER A 103 21.22 7.84 11.78
C SER A 103 20.13 8.29 12.78
N HIS A 104 19.07 7.49 12.97
CA HIS A 104 17.94 7.84 13.82
C HIS A 104 17.60 6.71 14.79
N ASP A 105 17.41 7.04 16.06
CA ASP A 105 17.10 6.10 17.14
C ASP A 105 15.63 5.64 17.20
N TRP A 106 14.75 6.37 16.53
CA TRP A 106 13.33 6.06 16.51
C TRP A 106 12.91 5.06 15.41
N ILE A 107 13.85 4.59 14.58
CA ILE A 107 13.57 3.70 13.47
C ILE A 107 14.58 2.56 13.37
N THR A 108 14.11 1.34 13.26
CA THR A 108 14.95 0.14 13.02
C THR A 108 14.30 -0.70 11.95
N SER A 109 14.99 -1.01 10.85
CA SER A 109 14.39 -1.74 9.74
C SER A 109 14.64 -3.24 9.79
N CYS A 110 13.66 -4.00 9.32
CA CYS A 110 13.77 -5.44 9.09
C CYS A 110 13.32 -5.77 7.66
N PHE A 111 13.87 -6.84 7.07
CA PHE A 111 13.48 -7.32 5.75
C PHE A 111 12.74 -8.65 5.85
N LEU A 112 11.67 -8.78 5.09
CA LEU A 112 11.00 -10.06 4.89
C LEU A 112 11.94 -11.04 4.15
N PRO A 113 11.75 -12.34 4.34
CA PRO A 113 12.43 -13.34 3.52
C PRO A 113 12.19 -13.09 2.02
N ALA A 114 13.15 -13.45 1.18
CA ALA A 114 12.99 -13.35 -0.26
C ALA A 114 11.79 -14.20 -0.72
N TYR A 115 11.05 -13.70 -1.70
CA TYR A 115 9.88 -14.38 -2.28
C TYR A 115 8.74 -14.72 -1.28
N ALA A 116 8.61 -13.96 -0.21
CA ALA A 116 7.57 -14.14 0.81
C ALA A 116 6.50 -13.01 0.83
N PRO A 117 5.82 -12.69 -0.28
CA PRO A 117 4.81 -11.63 -0.31
C PRO A 117 3.61 -11.96 0.58
N HIS A 118 3.35 -13.23 0.87
CA HIS A 118 2.27 -13.67 1.76
C HIS A 118 2.49 -13.23 3.22
N LEU A 119 3.73 -12.92 3.61
CA LEU A 119 4.05 -12.35 4.92
C LEU A 119 3.90 -10.82 4.97
N ASN A 120 3.61 -10.16 3.84
CA ASN A 120 3.44 -8.72 3.78
C ASN A 120 1.95 -8.35 3.90
N PRO A 121 1.48 -7.79 5.05
CA PRO A 121 0.07 -7.45 5.24
C PRO A 121 -0.45 -6.43 4.21
N VAL A 122 0.42 -5.58 3.66
CA VAL A 122 0.05 -4.58 2.64
C VAL A 122 -0.50 -5.24 1.37
N GLU A 123 -0.05 -6.45 1.04
CA GLU A 123 -0.59 -7.20 -0.10
C GLU A 123 -2.09 -7.48 0.06
N GLY A 124 -2.54 -7.69 1.30
CA GLY A 124 -3.95 -7.87 1.63
C GLY A 124 -4.82 -6.64 1.32
N ILE A 125 -4.24 -5.44 1.32
CA ILE A 125 -4.96 -4.17 1.03
C ILE A 125 -5.38 -4.08 -0.44
N TRP A 126 -4.62 -4.67 -1.35
CA TRP A 126 -4.89 -4.53 -2.79
C TRP A 126 -6.17 -5.23 -3.24
N SER A 127 -6.55 -6.32 -2.59
CA SER A 127 -7.77 -7.07 -2.92
C SER A 127 -9.05 -6.26 -2.61
N PRO A 128 -9.28 -5.75 -1.39
CA PRO A 128 -10.44 -4.91 -1.11
C PRO A 128 -10.43 -3.60 -1.91
N LEU A 129 -9.25 -2.98 -2.15
CA LEU A 129 -9.14 -1.78 -2.98
C LEU A 129 -9.64 -2.04 -4.41
N ARG A 130 -9.23 -3.14 -5.02
CA ARG A 130 -9.67 -3.52 -6.38
C ARG A 130 -11.17 -3.83 -6.42
N ARG A 131 -11.69 -4.52 -5.41
CA ARG A 131 -13.10 -4.94 -5.36
C ARG A 131 -14.07 -3.80 -5.06
N SER A 132 -13.67 -2.82 -4.23
CA SER A 132 -14.57 -1.75 -3.80
C SER A 132 -14.57 -0.54 -4.71
N SER A 133 -13.40 -0.05 -5.09
CA SER A 133 -13.27 1.25 -5.76
C SER A 133 -12.93 1.17 -7.24
N GLN A 134 -12.36 0.05 -7.69
CA GLN A 134 -11.96 -0.13 -9.09
C GLN A 134 -12.88 -1.07 -9.87
N ALA A 135 -13.70 -1.87 -9.18
CA ALA A 135 -14.60 -2.80 -9.82
C ALA A 135 -15.65 -2.03 -10.65
N TYR A 136 -15.80 -2.44 -11.89
CA TYR A 136 -16.78 -1.87 -12.85
C TYR A 136 -16.62 -0.38 -13.17
N THR A 137 -15.53 0.25 -12.77
CA THR A 137 -15.30 1.67 -13.06
C THR A 137 -14.55 1.84 -14.38
N ALA A 138 -15.22 2.38 -15.39
CA ALA A 138 -14.56 2.87 -16.58
C ALA A 138 -13.91 4.22 -16.28
N PHE A 139 -12.58 4.24 -16.10
CA PHE A 139 -11.86 5.48 -15.85
C PHE A 139 -11.81 6.34 -17.12
N THR A 140 -12.39 7.53 -17.07
CA THR A 140 -12.43 8.46 -18.19
C THR A 140 -11.09 9.16 -18.39
N ASP A 141 -10.43 9.48 -17.30
CA ASP A 141 -9.16 10.20 -17.27
C ASP A 141 -8.30 9.78 -16.05
N PRO A 142 -7.00 10.16 -16.01
CA PRO A 142 -6.11 9.83 -14.90
C PRO A 142 -6.51 10.46 -13.57
N ASP A 143 -7.10 11.64 -13.59
CA ASP A 143 -7.48 12.34 -12.38
C ASP A 143 -8.70 11.68 -11.74
N HIS A 144 -9.64 11.18 -12.55
CA HIS A 144 -10.73 10.32 -12.08
C HIS A 144 -10.17 9.06 -11.40
N MET A 145 -9.21 8.38 -12.03
CA MET A 145 -8.58 7.21 -11.42
C MET A 145 -7.86 7.54 -10.10
N MET A 146 -7.12 8.67 -10.04
CA MET A 146 -6.44 9.11 -8.82
C MET A 146 -7.42 9.40 -7.69
N ARG A 147 -8.54 10.08 -7.99
CA ARG A 147 -9.59 10.35 -7.00
C ARG A 147 -10.19 9.06 -6.47
N THR A 148 -10.52 8.13 -7.36
CA THR A 148 -11.10 6.82 -7.00
C THR A 148 -10.15 5.99 -6.13
N LEU A 149 -8.86 5.92 -6.50
CA LEU A 149 -7.84 5.24 -5.69
C LEU A 149 -7.71 5.85 -4.30
N ARG A 150 -7.62 7.19 -4.23
CA ARG A 150 -7.53 7.91 -2.95
C ARG A 150 -8.75 7.68 -2.08
N GLN A 151 -9.94 7.72 -2.66
CA GLN A 151 -11.19 7.46 -1.94
C GLN A 151 -11.23 6.02 -1.41
N GLY A 152 -10.89 5.04 -2.22
CA GLY A 152 -10.87 3.63 -1.81
C GLY A 152 -9.85 3.37 -0.69
N LEU A 153 -8.64 3.94 -0.78
CA LEU A 153 -7.64 3.83 0.28
C LEU A 153 -8.09 4.52 1.58
N ARG A 154 -8.72 5.70 1.50
CA ARG A 154 -9.30 6.38 2.68
C ARG A 154 -10.43 5.58 3.32
N GLN A 155 -11.27 4.91 2.54
CA GLN A 155 -12.29 4.00 3.06
C GLN A 155 -11.68 2.82 3.81
N ILE A 156 -10.57 2.25 3.31
CA ILE A 156 -9.84 1.18 4.01
C ILE A 156 -9.20 1.75 5.28
N GLN A 157 -8.57 2.92 5.19
CA GLN A 157 -7.92 3.60 6.32
C GLN A 157 -8.89 3.85 7.49
N SER A 158 -10.16 4.13 7.21
CA SER A 158 -11.20 4.31 8.24
C SER A 158 -11.66 3.00 8.88
N ARG A 159 -11.31 1.83 8.30
CA ARG A 159 -11.78 0.48 8.72
C ARG A 159 -10.63 -0.35 9.30
N SER A 160 -10.24 -0.10 10.55
CA SER A 160 -9.15 -0.84 11.20
C SER A 160 -9.30 -2.36 11.12
N LYS A 161 -10.53 -2.89 11.28
CA LYS A 161 -10.80 -4.34 11.15
C LYS A 161 -10.36 -4.93 9.80
N VAL A 162 -10.41 -4.16 8.72
CA VAL A 162 -9.91 -4.61 7.41
C VAL A 162 -8.38 -4.69 7.44
N ILE A 163 -7.73 -3.73 8.07
CA ILE A 163 -6.26 -3.69 8.22
C ILE A 163 -5.80 -4.84 9.14
N ASP A 164 -6.53 -5.06 10.25
CA ASP A 164 -6.27 -6.20 11.16
C ASP A 164 -6.40 -7.54 10.44
N GLY A 165 -7.43 -7.68 9.59
CA GLY A 165 -7.62 -8.86 8.76
C GLY A 165 -6.47 -9.09 7.77
N CYS A 166 -5.80 -8.03 7.29
CA CYS A 166 -4.61 -8.18 6.45
C CYS A 166 -3.43 -8.78 7.23
N LEU A 167 -3.22 -8.39 8.50
CA LEU A 167 -2.20 -9.02 9.35
C LEU A 167 -2.57 -10.48 9.64
N ALA A 168 -3.79 -10.74 10.08
CA ALA A 168 -4.26 -12.11 10.34
C ALA A 168 -4.10 -13.03 9.13
N GLY A 169 -4.33 -12.50 7.92
CA GLY A 169 -4.16 -13.22 6.66
C GLY A 169 -2.73 -13.67 6.37
N THR A 170 -1.73 -13.06 7.01
CA THR A 170 -0.32 -13.49 6.90
C THR A 170 0.03 -14.63 7.86
N GLY A 171 -0.85 -14.98 8.80
CA GLY A 171 -0.55 -15.91 9.91
C GLY A 171 0.34 -15.30 11.00
N LEU A 172 0.73 -14.04 10.88
CA LEU A 172 1.53 -13.35 11.89
C LEU A 172 0.62 -12.77 12.98
N THR A 173 1.13 -12.74 14.20
CA THR A 173 0.45 -12.15 15.38
C THR A 173 1.38 -11.20 16.10
N LEU A 174 0.81 -10.15 16.71
CA LEU A 174 1.57 -9.28 17.62
C LEU A 174 1.57 -9.91 19.01
N THR A 175 2.73 -10.38 19.43
CA THR A 175 2.93 -10.85 20.80
C THR A 175 3.78 -9.85 21.56
N THR A 176 3.39 -9.57 22.82
CA THR A 176 4.30 -8.86 23.73
C THR A 176 5.37 -9.86 24.14
N SER A 177 6.64 -9.59 23.81
CA SER A 177 7.71 -10.27 24.51
C SER A 177 7.61 -9.85 25.99
N ARG A 178 7.19 -10.76 26.87
CA ARG A 178 7.47 -10.60 28.30
C ARG A 178 8.99 -10.47 28.39
N GLN A 179 9.48 -9.31 28.79
CA GLN A 179 10.84 -9.23 29.31
C GLN A 179 10.93 -10.27 30.42
N GLN A 180 11.67 -11.34 30.17
CA GLN A 180 12.11 -12.22 31.21
C GLN A 180 13.12 -11.38 32.04
N SER A 181 12.60 -10.78 33.09
CA SER A 181 13.44 -10.27 34.18
C SER A 181 14.08 -11.48 34.83
N GLN A 182 15.33 -11.72 34.53
CA GLN A 182 16.24 -12.49 35.38
C GLN A 182 16.99 -11.53 36.28
#